data_e25a9a49330b51659d2371876090dd7a
#
_entry.id   e25a9a49330b51659d2371876090dd7a
#
_cell.length_a   1.000
_cell.length_b   1.000
_cell.length_c   1.000
_cell.angle_alpha   90.00
_cell.angle_beta   90.00
_cell.angle_gamma   90.00
#
_symmetry.space_group_name_H-M   'P 1'
#
loop_
_entity.id
_entity.type
_entity.pdbx_description
1 polymer ?
#
loop_
_entity_poly.entity_id
_entity_poly.type
_entity_poly.pdbx_seq_one_letter_code
_entity_poly.pdbx_strand_id
1 'polypeptide(L)'
;MYWADKLAEEIIRRNPEKEEYVCAAGISPSGSVHIGNFRDIATSYFVVRALQRAGKKAKLLFSWDEYDRLRKVPKNVRDHVGDDSFEKYIGRPYADIPDPFGRDESYAAHFEKEFMESVKKFGIEMEYRYQAKEY
;
A
#
# COMPACT_ATOMS: atom_id res chain seq x y z
N MET A 1 17.23 -9.72 -21.10
CA MET A 1 15.91 -9.95 -20.46
C MET A 1 15.86 -9.22 -19.12
N TYR A 2 14.80 -8.48 -18.91
CA TYR A 2 14.57 -7.79 -17.66
C TYR A 2 14.44 -8.78 -16.50
N TRP A 3 14.86 -8.36 -15.29
CA TRP A 3 14.72 -9.18 -14.07
C TRP A 3 13.27 -9.58 -13.81
N ALA A 4 12.31 -8.69 -14.09
CA ALA A 4 10.88 -8.98 -13.91
C ALA A 4 10.39 -10.08 -14.85
N ASP A 5 10.89 -10.11 -16.07
CA ASP A 5 10.55 -11.16 -17.04
C ASP A 5 11.13 -12.52 -16.61
N LYS A 6 12.34 -12.54 -16.08
CA LYS A 6 12.96 -13.76 -15.54
C LYS A 6 12.17 -14.29 -14.35
N LEU A 7 11.76 -13.40 -13.47
CA LEU A 7 10.96 -13.76 -12.30
C LEU A 7 9.59 -14.30 -12.71
N ALA A 8 8.95 -13.64 -13.69
CA ALA A 8 7.67 -14.10 -14.23
C ALA A 8 7.77 -15.51 -14.83
N GLU A 9 8.83 -15.80 -15.60
CA GLU A 9 9.09 -17.13 -16.14
C GLU A 9 9.22 -18.18 -15.03
N GLU A 10 9.93 -17.85 -13.95
CA GLU A 10 10.11 -18.74 -12.82
C GLU A 10 8.79 -19.01 -12.09
N ILE A 11 7.97 -17.98 -11.91
CA ILE A 11 6.64 -18.11 -11.28
C ILE A 11 5.74 -19.04 -12.12
N ILE A 12 5.71 -18.83 -13.43
CA ILE A 12 4.93 -19.67 -14.35
C ILE A 12 5.43 -21.10 -14.33
N ARG A 13 6.75 -21.30 -14.35
CA ARG A 13 7.36 -22.64 -14.33
C ARG A 13 6.97 -23.43 -13.08
N ARG A 14 6.90 -22.74 -11.93
CA ARG A 14 6.53 -23.37 -10.65
C ARG A 14 5.03 -23.67 -10.52
N ASN A 15 4.20 -22.88 -11.21
CA ASN A 15 2.75 -22.98 -11.10
C ASN A 15 2.09 -22.87 -12.48
N PRO A 16 2.39 -23.80 -13.42
CA PRO A 16 1.97 -23.64 -14.82
C PRO A 16 0.46 -23.76 -15.04
N GLU A 17 -0.27 -24.35 -14.11
CA GLU A 17 -1.71 -24.61 -14.24
C GLU A 17 -2.58 -23.55 -13.57
N LYS A 18 -2.02 -22.50 -12.99
CA LYS A 18 -2.80 -21.43 -12.38
C LYS A 18 -3.53 -20.63 -13.45
N GLU A 19 -4.80 -20.35 -13.18
CA GLU A 19 -5.63 -19.49 -14.03
C GLU A 19 -5.28 -18.03 -13.84
N GLU A 20 -4.94 -17.61 -12.62
CA GLU A 20 -4.59 -16.24 -12.29
C GLU A 20 -3.44 -16.21 -11.30
N TYR A 21 -2.50 -15.29 -11.53
CA TYR A 21 -1.38 -15.04 -10.64
C TYR A 21 -1.64 -13.75 -9.84
N VAL A 22 -1.47 -13.84 -8.53
CA VAL A 22 -1.66 -12.71 -7.63
C VAL A 22 -0.31 -12.34 -7.01
N CYS A 23 0.13 -11.11 -7.24
CA CYS A 23 1.29 -10.55 -6.57
C CYS A 23 0.80 -9.64 -5.45
N ALA A 24 1.41 -9.71 -4.29
CA ALA A 24 0.96 -8.97 -3.13
C ALA A 24 1.98 -7.92 -2.70
N ALA A 25 1.48 -6.79 -2.25
CA ALA A 25 2.24 -5.75 -1.59
C ALA A 25 1.40 -5.17 -0.46
N GLY A 26 2.02 -4.48 0.47
CA GLY A 26 1.29 -3.86 1.57
C GLY A 26 2.12 -2.83 2.29
N ILE A 27 1.47 -1.82 2.85
CA ILE A 27 2.09 -0.84 3.74
C ILE A 27 1.12 -0.44 4.85
N SER A 28 1.69 0.15 5.91
CA SER A 28 0.91 0.79 6.96
C SER A 28 0.56 2.22 6.55
N PRO A 29 -0.65 2.72 6.83
CA PRO A 29 -1.03 4.10 6.57
C PRO A 29 -0.46 5.05 7.64
N SER A 30 0.86 5.03 7.82
CA SER A 30 1.57 5.72 8.90
C SER A 30 1.78 7.21 8.68
N GLY A 31 1.58 7.66 7.45
CA GLY A 31 1.78 9.05 7.05
C GLY A 31 1.83 9.16 5.54
N SER A 32 2.26 10.31 5.03
CA SER A 32 2.44 10.50 3.60
C SER A 32 3.49 9.53 3.07
N VAL A 33 3.15 8.84 1.98
CA VAL A 33 4.03 7.83 1.38
C VAL A 33 5.22 8.51 0.70
N HIS A 34 6.41 8.02 0.98
CA HIS A 34 7.63 8.46 0.33
C HIS A 34 8.12 7.44 -0.72
N ILE A 35 9.16 7.83 -1.46
CA ILE A 35 9.67 7.05 -2.59
C ILE A 35 10.14 5.63 -2.21
N GLY A 36 10.61 5.43 -1.00
CA GLY A 36 11.02 4.10 -0.51
C GLY A 36 9.86 3.10 -0.47
N ASN A 37 8.70 3.54 0.00
CA ASN A 37 7.50 2.71 0.03
C ASN A 37 6.97 2.45 -1.39
N PHE A 38 7.03 3.46 -2.25
CA PHE A 38 6.62 3.33 -3.64
C PHE A 38 7.47 2.31 -4.40
N ARG A 39 8.73 2.18 -4.06
CA ARG A 39 9.64 1.21 -4.67
C ARG A 39 9.15 -0.24 -4.52
N ASP A 40 8.65 -0.59 -3.34
CA ASP A 40 8.16 -1.94 -3.08
C ASP A 40 6.94 -2.26 -3.96
N ILE A 41 6.06 -1.30 -4.12
CA ILE A 41 4.87 -1.44 -4.97
C ILE A 41 5.28 -1.56 -6.44
N ALA A 42 6.20 -0.72 -6.88
CA ALA A 42 6.70 -0.74 -8.26
C ALA A 42 7.33 -2.10 -8.60
N THR A 43 8.07 -2.69 -7.66
CA THR A 43 8.68 -4.02 -7.84
C THR A 43 7.61 -5.07 -8.14
N SER A 44 6.57 -5.14 -7.31
CA SER A 44 5.47 -6.09 -7.51
C SER A 44 4.68 -5.80 -8.78
N TYR A 45 4.46 -4.52 -9.09
CA TYR A 45 3.77 -4.11 -10.31
C TYR A 45 4.50 -4.54 -11.58
N PHE A 46 5.82 -4.40 -11.61
CA PHE A 46 6.61 -4.83 -12.77
C PHE A 46 6.51 -6.34 -13.01
N VAL A 47 6.46 -7.14 -11.94
CA VAL A 47 6.25 -8.58 -12.07
C VAL A 47 4.87 -8.90 -12.63
N VAL A 48 3.82 -8.22 -12.15
CA VAL A 48 2.46 -8.35 -12.71
C VAL A 48 2.44 -8.04 -14.20
N ARG A 49 3.08 -6.95 -14.61
CA ARG A 49 3.15 -6.57 -16.03
C ARG A 49 3.91 -7.60 -16.86
N ALA A 50 4.98 -8.17 -16.31
CA ALA A 50 5.74 -9.22 -16.99
C ALA A 50 4.91 -10.50 -17.18
N LEU A 51 4.13 -10.89 -16.18
CA LEU A 51 3.20 -12.02 -16.28
C LEU A 51 2.14 -11.78 -17.34
N GLN A 52 1.60 -10.57 -17.40
CA GLN A 52 0.61 -10.20 -18.42
C GLN A 52 1.21 -10.23 -19.83
N ARG A 53 2.44 -9.74 -20.00
CA ARG A 53 3.14 -9.82 -21.30
C ARG A 53 3.42 -11.26 -21.72
N ALA A 54 3.57 -12.16 -20.78
CA ALA A 54 3.72 -13.59 -21.04
C ALA A 54 2.39 -14.30 -21.37
N GLY A 55 1.30 -13.54 -21.50
CA GLY A 55 -0.01 -14.07 -21.83
C GLY A 55 -0.79 -14.63 -20.65
N LYS A 56 -0.36 -14.34 -19.43
CA LYS A 56 -1.04 -14.84 -18.22
C LYS A 56 -1.93 -13.75 -17.61
N LYS A 57 -3.00 -14.20 -16.96
CA LYS A 57 -3.85 -13.31 -16.17
C LYS A 57 -3.17 -13.09 -14.83
N ALA A 58 -2.91 -11.83 -14.49
CA ALA A 58 -2.22 -11.46 -13.25
C ALA A 58 -2.76 -10.14 -12.71
N LYS A 59 -2.73 -10.01 -11.39
CA LYS A 59 -3.14 -8.79 -10.70
C LYS A 59 -2.24 -8.50 -9.51
N LEU A 60 -2.22 -7.23 -9.10
CA LEU A 60 -1.54 -6.77 -7.89
C LEU A 60 -2.58 -6.58 -6.78
N LEU A 61 -2.39 -7.32 -5.69
CA LEU A 61 -3.20 -7.19 -4.49
C LEU A 61 -2.43 -6.34 -3.49
N PHE A 62 -3.02 -5.23 -3.08
CA PHE A 62 -2.41 -4.31 -2.12
C PHE A 62 -3.20 -4.33 -0.81
N SER A 63 -2.52 -4.63 0.29
CA SER A 63 -3.12 -4.70 1.62
C SER A 63 -2.71 -3.49 2.46
N TRP A 64 -3.69 -2.86 3.09
CA TRP A 64 -3.46 -1.81 4.07
C TRP A 64 -3.36 -2.41 5.47
N ASP A 65 -2.21 -2.24 6.11
CA ASP A 65 -1.95 -2.74 7.47
C ASP A 65 -2.45 -1.72 8.50
N GLU A 66 -3.76 -1.62 8.61
CA GLU A 66 -4.46 -0.59 9.39
C GLU A 66 -4.39 -0.81 10.89
N TYR A 67 -4.15 -2.05 11.32
CA TYR A 67 -3.99 -2.39 12.74
C TYR A 67 -2.57 -2.17 13.27
N ASP A 68 -1.64 -1.84 12.39
CA ASP A 68 -0.33 -1.37 12.83
C ASP A 68 -0.51 -0.12 13.68
N ARG A 69 0.39 0.07 14.63
CA ARG A 69 0.25 1.11 15.65
C ARG A 69 1.14 2.31 15.36
N LEU A 70 0.60 3.47 15.66
CA LEU A 70 1.38 4.71 15.58
C LEU A 70 2.56 4.63 16.55
N ARG A 71 3.78 4.77 16.02
CA ARG A 71 5.02 4.75 16.81
C ARG A 71 5.58 6.14 17.03
N LYS A 72 5.37 7.02 16.06
CA LYS A 72 5.88 8.39 16.07
C LYS A 72 4.95 9.26 15.24
N VAL A 73 4.63 10.45 15.72
CA VAL A 73 3.84 11.42 14.95
C VAL A 73 4.74 12.01 13.85
N PRO A 74 4.35 11.86 12.57
CA PRO A 74 5.11 12.44 11.46
C PRO A 74 5.19 13.96 11.56
N LYS A 75 6.29 14.51 11.03
CA LYS A 75 6.54 15.96 11.10
C LYS A 75 5.41 16.76 10.45
N ASN A 76 4.91 16.34 9.29
CA ASN A 76 3.83 17.04 8.60
C ASN A 76 2.52 17.05 9.40
N VAL A 77 2.23 16.00 10.16
CA VAL A 77 1.07 15.93 11.05
C VAL A 77 1.27 16.89 12.23
N ARG A 78 2.43 16.83 12.86
CA ARG A 78 2.78 17.68 14.00
C ARG A 78 2.74 19.16 13.62
N ASP A 79 3.28 19.51 12.47
CA ASP A 79 3.30 20.88 11.98
C ASP A 79 1.86 21.40 11.68
N HIS A 80 1.00 20.55 11.17
CA HIS A 80 -0.40 20.90 10.92
C HIS A 80 -1.20 21.08 12.21
N VAL A 81 -1.04 20.17 13.17
CA VAL A 81 -1.73 20.23 14.46
C VAL A 81 -1.20 21.39 15.31
N GLY A 82 0.10 21.69 15.18
CA GLY A 82 0.73 22.84 15.83
C GLY A 82 1.18 22.60 17.26
N ASP A 83 0.97 21.41 17.82
CA ASP A 83 1.36 21.05 19.18
C ASP A 83 1.57 19.54 19.33
N ASP A 84 1.75 19.06 20.55
CA ASP A 84 2.01 17.64 20.88
C ASP A 84 0.73 16.84 21.16
N SER A 85 -0.46 17.38 20.83
CA SER A 85 -1.74 16.76 21.18
C SER A 85 -1.93 15.37 20.53
N PHE A 86 -1.32 15.10 19.39
CA PHE A 86 -1.41 13.81 18.71
C PHE A 86 -0.53 12.71 19.34
N GLU A 87 0.41 13.07 20.21
CA GLU A 87 1.27 12.07 20.86
C GLU A 87 0.50 11.13 21.77
N LYS A 88 -0.66 11.52 22.26
CA LYS A 88 -1.55 10.66 23.04
C LYS A 88 -2.07 9.43 22.26
N TYR A 89 -1.98 9.47 20.93
CA TYR A 89 -2.41 8.36 20.08
C TYR A 89 -1.31 7.34 19.79
N ILE A 90 -0.06 7.62 20.21
CA ILE A 90 1.02 6.67 20.05
C ILE A 90 0.67 5.35 20.73
N GLY A 91 0.82 4.25 20.01
CA GLY A 91 0.45 2.91 20.47
C GLY A 91 -0.95 2.47 20.05
N ARG A 92 -1.74 3.35 19.45
CA ARG A 92 -3.06 2.98 18.91
C ARG A 92 -2.98 2.53 17.45
N PRO A 93 -3.83 1.60 17.04
CA PRO A 93 -3.93 1.25 15.61
C PRO A 93 -4.32 2.46 14.76
N TYR A 94 -3.77 2.56 13.57
CA TYR A 94 -4.07 3.69 12.67
C TYR A 94 -5.55 3.85 12.35
N ALA A 95 -6.28 2.73 12.30
CA ALA A 95 -7.73 2.76 12.05
C ALA A 95 -8.53 3.44 13.17
N ASP A 96 -7.98 3.48 14.38
CA ASP A 96 -8.65 4.02 15.57
C ASP A 96 -8.22 5.46 15.90
N ILE A 97 -7.35 6.05 15.10
CA ILE A 97 -6.86 7.42 15.31
C ILE A 97 -7.66 8.39 14.44
N PRO A 98 -8.11 9.54 14.98
CA PRO A 98 -8.83 10.52 14.16
C PRO A 98 -7.92 11.15 13.12
N ASP A 99 -8.51 11.62 12.02
CA ASP A 99 -7.76 12.33 10.99
C ASP A 99 -7.26 13.68 11.54
N PRO A 100 -5.93 13.92 11.55
CA PRO A 100 -5.38 15.19 12.03
C PRO A 100 -5.80 16.40 11.18
N PHE A 101 -6.20 16.15 9.92
CA PHE A 101 -6.64 17.20 8.99
C PHE A 101 -8.16 17.38 8.99
N GLY A 102 -8.91 16.53 9.69
CA GLY A 102 -10.34 16.63 9.84
C GLY A 102 -11.17 16.38 8.57
N ARG A 103 -10.63 15.69 7.58
CA ARG A 103 -11.27 15.48 6.27
C ARG A 103 -11.88 14.09 6.10
N ASP A 104 -11.29 13.08 6.71
CA ASP A 104 -11.64 11.68 6.52
C ASP A 104 -12.05 11.02 7.83
N GLU A 105 -12.52 9.79 7.76
CA GLU A 105 -13.04 9.05 8.92
C GLU A 105 -11.99 8.78 9.98
N SER A 106 -10.73 8.61 9.56
CA SER A 106 -9.63 8.26 10.45
C SER A 106 -8.29 8.70 9.87
N TYR A 107 -7.25 8.62 10.69
CA TYR A 107 -5.87 8.79 10.28
C TYR A 107 -5.53 7.84 9.12
N ALA A 108 -5.86 6.56 9.27
CA ALA A 108 -5.65 5.56 8.23
C ALA A 108 -6.34 5.95 6.92
N ALA A 109 -7.63 6.28 6.98
CA ALA A 109 -8.40 6.65 5.80
C ALA A 109 -7.80 7.84 5.05
N HIS A 110 -7.32 8.86 5.77
CA HIS A 110 -6.69 10.04 5.16
C HIS A 110 -5.46 9.67 4.32
N PHE A 111 -4.53 8.94 4.90
CA PHE A 111 -3.27 8.59 4.22
C PHE A 111 -3.45 7.51 3.16
N GLU A 112 -4.39 6.59 3.34
CA GLU A 112 -4.78 5.63 2.31
C GLU A 112 -5.30 6.34 1.06
N LYS A 113 -6.20 7.29 1.25
CA LYS A 113 -6.77 8.09 0.15
C LYS A 113 -5.72 8.91 -0.57
N GLU A 114 -4.84 9.58 0.17
CA GLU A 114 -3.73 10.35 -0.39
C GLU A 114 -2.84 9.47 -1.27
N PHE A 115 -2.49 8.29 -0.76
CA PHE A 115 -1.67 7.31 -1.48
C PHE A 115 -2.37 6.80 -2.75
N MET A 116 -3.64 6.40 -2.64
CA MET A 116 -4.40 5.87 -3.77
C MET A 116 -4.55 6.90 -4.89
N GLU A 117 -4.73 8.17 -4.55
CA GLU A 117 -4.75 9.26 -5.53
C GLU A 117 -3.40 9.42 -6.23
N SER A 118 -2.31 9.30 -5.50
CA SER A 118 -0.96 9.37 -6.06
C SER A 118 -0.68 8.21 -7.01
N VAL A 119 -1.02 6.99 -6.62
CA VAL A 119 -0.85 5.79 -7.43
C VAL A 119 -1.65 5.88 -8.73
N LYS A 120 -2.86 6.40 -8.66
CA LYS A 120 -3.71 6.58 -9.83
C LYS A 120 -3.05 7.49 -10.87
N LYS A 121 -2.36 8.54 -10.44
CA LYS A 121 -1.62 9.44 -11.33
C LYS A 121 -0.50 8.74 -12.11
N PHE A 122 0.08 7.69 -11.55
CA PHE A 122 1.11 6.89 -12.22
C PHE A 122 0.53 5.79 -13.11
N GLY A 123 -0.79 5.63 -13.15
CA GLY A 123 -1.44 4.61 -13.97
C GLY A 123 -1.28 3.19 -13.45
N ILE A 124 -0.95 3.01 -12.18
CA ILE A 124 -0.82 1.69 -11.57
C ILE A 124 -2.18 1.21 -11.08
N GLU A 125 -2.60 0.04 -11.55
CA GLU A 125 -3.85 -0.59 -11.14
C GLU A 125 -3.60 -1.66 -10.09
N MET A 126 -4.32 -1.58 -8.97
CA MET A 126 -4.22 -2.52 -7.87
C MET A 126 -5.59 -2.82 -7.30
N GLU A 127 -5.73 -4.02 -6.75
CA GLU A 127 -6.90 -4.38 -5.95
C GLU A 127 -6.54 -4.11 -4.48
N TYR A 128 -7.33 -3.27 -3.81
CA TYR A 128 -7.08 -2.87 -2.44
C TYR A 128 -7.81 -3.76 -1.43
N ARG A 129 -7.12 -4.12 -0.35
CA ARG A 129 -7.67 -4.82 0.81
C ARG A 129 -7.44 -3.98 2.05
N TYR A 130 -8.48 -3.86 2.88
CA TYR A 130 -8.45 -3.06 4.10
C TYR A 130 -8.53 -3.98 5.30
N GLN A 131 -7.50 -4.01 6.12
CA GLN A 131 -7.41 -4.91 7.26
C GLN A 131 -8.59 -4.74 8.22
N ALA A 132 -8.98 -3.51 8.52
CA ALA A 132 -10.09 -3.21 9.43
C ALA A 132 -11.47 -3.61 8.87
N LYS A 133 -11.59 -3.87 7.57
CA LYS A 133 -12.84 -4.27 6.93
C LYS A 133 -12.96 -5.77 6.69
N GLU A 134 -11.83 -6.47 6.60
CA GLU A 134 -11.80 -7.87 6.18
C GLU A 134 -11.45 -8.86 7.28
N TYR A 135 -10.93 -8.38 8.43
CA TYR A 135 -10.51 -9.24 9.54
C TYR A 135 -11.13 -8.86 10.89
#